data_9c5cef31e8fdde7d3682dc0a20b73562
#
_entry.id   9c5cef31e8fdde7d3682dc0a20b73562
#
_cell.length_a   1.000
_cell.length_b   1.000
_cell.length_c   1.000
_cell.angle_alpha   90.00
_cell.angle_beta   90.00
_cell.angle_gamma   90.00
#
_symmetry.space_group_name_H-M   'P 1'
#
loop_
_entity.id
_entity.type
_entity.pdbx_description
1 polymer ?
#
loop_
_entity_poly.entity_id
_entity_poly.type
_entity_poly.pdbx_seq_one_letter_code
_entity_poly.pdbx_strand_id
1 'polypeptide(L)'
;MSDGRCQRNDDSRSKIMSEYELLLYGDVWDAKRGRQRGKWVAVEGDEIEGVYDEKPGPAAEVKEVELVTPGLIDLHVHLVWDGTGDPVETLRRQSEQEQTIHAVAMAREQVEGGVTTVRDIGSTHDIAISVADASRRGDITGPRIYASGQTIIISGGHDPFWGMESDGVDAVRSSVRKQRDKGARVIKISATGGVYGQAVGEDPGMSELSREEVI
;
A
#
# COMPACT_ATOMS: atom_id res chain seq x y z
N MET A 1 -49.39 -20.72 51.88
CA MET A 1 -48.31 -19.88 52.39
C MET A 1 -46.99 -20.60 52.09
N SER A 2 -46.40 -20.37 51.00
CA SER A 2 -45.08 -20.89 50.63
C SER A 2 -44.24 -19.76 50.02
N ASP A 3 -43.23 -19.44 50.81
CA ASP A 3 -42.28 -18.35 50.59
C ASP A 3 -41.30 -18.78 49.50
N GLY A 4 -41.47 -18.23 48.30
CA GLY A 4 -40.59 -18.46 47.16
C GLY A 4 -39.48 -17.45 47.12
N ARG A 5 -38.34 -17.66 47.82
CA ARG A 5 -37.14 -16.87 47.66
C ARG A 5 -36.52 -17.13 46.28
N CYS A 6 -36.60 -16.15 45.46
CA CYS A 6 -35.85 -16.05 44.21
C CYS A 6 -34.36 -15.90 44.55
N GLN A 7 -33.59 -16.96 44.37
CA GLN A 7 -32.11 -16.90 44.40
C GLN A 7 -31.67 -16.15 43.15
N ARG A 8 -31.12 -14.96 43.34
CA ARG A 8 -30.32 -14.27 42.30
C ARG A 8 -29.02 -15.05 42.14
N ASN A 9 -28.91 -15.77 41.05
CA ASN A 9 -27.61 -16.29 40.61
C ASN A 9 -26.69 -15.07 40.36
N ASP A 10 -25.71 -14.94 41.20
CA ASP A 10 -24.55 -14.08 41.03
C ASP A 10 -23.65 -14.73 39.95
N ASP A 11 -23.98 -14.44 38.72
CA ASP A 11 -23.19 -14.88 37.56
C ASP A 11 -22.00 -13.90 37.39
N SER A 12 -21.16 -13.81 38.41
CA SER A 12 -19.82 -13.26 38.31
C SER A 12 -18.97 -14.26 37.53
N ARG A 13 -19.26 -14.36 36.22
CA ARG A 13 -18.34 -15.00 35.28
C ARG A 13 -17.01 -14.27 35.39
N SER A 14 -16.06 -14.95 36.01
CA SER A 14 -14.66 -14.63 35.93
C SER A 14 -14.36 -14.31 34.45
N LYS A 15 -14.09 -13.04 34.17
CA LYS A 15 -13.54 -12.61 32.90
C LYS A 15 -12.27 -13.44 32.74
N ILE A 16 -12.32 -14.51 31.94
CA ILE A 16 -11.14 -15.25 31.53
C ILE A 16 -10.27 -14.16 30.87
N MET A 17 -9.12 -13.88 31.46
CA MET A 17 -8.18 -12.91 30.92
C MET A 17 -7.89 -13.35 29.51
N SER A 18 -8.26 -12.53 28.52
CA SER A 18 -7.99 -12.80 27.12
C SER A 18 -6.48 -12.97 26.94
N GLU A 19 -6.10 -14.08 26.39
CA GLU A 19 -4.71 -14.35 26.02
C GLU A 19 -4.47 -13.65 24.69
N TYR A 20 -3.52 -12.71 24.67
CA TYR A 20 -3.13 -12.04 23.42
C TYR A 20 -2.45 -13.05 22.49
N GLU A 21 -2.64 -12.89 21.19
CA GLU A 21 -1.94 -13.71 20.20
C GLU A 21 -0.44 -13.42 20.22
N LEU A 22 -0.06 -12.14 20.26
CA LEU A 22 1.34 -11.72 20.28
C LEU A 22 1.54 -10.49 21.16
N LEU A 23 2.61 -10.54 21.97
CA LEU A 23 3.16 -9.36 22.65
C LEU A 23 4.57 -9.08 22.13
N LEU A 24 4.81 -7.83 21.73
CA LEU A 24 6.14 -7.32 21.41
C LEU A 24 6.61 -6.46 22.58
N TYR A 25 7.83 -6.70 23.07
CA TYR A 25 8.48 -5.84 24.05
C TYR A 25 9.71 -5.18 23.45
N GLY A 26 9.77 -3.86 23.51
CA GLY A 26 10.90 -3.08 23.00
C GLY A 26 10.60 -1.59 23.01
N ASP A 27 11.45 -0.82 22.34
CA ASP A 27 11.17 0.59 22.14
C ASP A 27 10.08 0.73 21.06
N VAL A 28 9.21 1.71 21.21
CA VAL A 28 8.17 2.03 20.22
C VAL A 28 8.43 3.43 19.69
N TRP A 29 8.38 3.61 18.39
CA TRP A 29 8.47 4.92 17.77
C TRP A 29 7.21 5.22 16.94
N ASP A 30 6.67 6.41 17.12
CA ASP A 30 5.65 6.98 16.24
C ASP A 30 5.92 8.46 15.96
N ALA A 31 5.36 8.98 14.87
CA ALA A 31 5.60 10.35 14.41
C ALA A 31 5.07 11.44 15.36
N LYS A 32 4.15 11.11 16.27
CA LYS A 32 3.54 12.08 17.21
C LYS A 32 4.30 12.16 18.53
N ARG A 33 4.76 11.01 19.04
CA ARG A 33 5.35 10.86 20.38
C ARG A 33 6.87 10.66 20.33
N GLY A 34 7.43 10.36 19.14
CA GLY A 34 8.83 9.97 19.01
C GLY A 34 9.12 8.61 19.64
N ARG A 35 10.37 8.39 20.08
CA ARG A 35 10.82 7.14 20.68
C ARG A 35 10.37 7.02 22.13
N GLN A 36 9.59 5.99 22.43
CA GLN A 36 9.13 5.60 23.76
C GLN A 36 9.84 4.31 24.15
N ARG A 37 10.58 4.32 25.27
CA ARG A 37 11.41 3.19 25.68
C ARG A 37 10.63 2.14 26.44
N GLY A 38 10.99 0.87 26.22
CA GLY A 38 10.54 -0.27 27.02
C GLY A 38 9.03 -0.43 27.09
N LYS A 39 8.36 -0.50 25.95
CA LYS A 39 6.90 -0.65 25.84
C LYS A 39 6.50 -2.06 25.47
N TRP A 40 5.28 -2.41 25.80
CA TRP A 40 4.60 -3.60 25.34
C TRP A 40 3.58 -3.23 24.26
N VAL A 41 3.63 -3.90 23.13
CA VAL A 41 2.62 -3.78 22.06
C VAL A 41 1.84 -5.10 22.04
N ALA A 42 0.53 -5.02 22.24
CA ALA A 42 -0.35 -6.17 22.20
C ALA A 42 -1.04 -6.26 20.85
N VAL A 43 -1.05 -7.47 20.28
CA VAL A 43 -1.67 -7.79 18.99
C VAL A 43 -2.65 -8.93 19.18
N GLU A 44 -3.83 -8.77 18.59
CA GLU A 44 -4.90 -9.76 18.54
C GLU A 44 -5.41 -9.85 17.11
N GLY A 45 -5.26 -11.01 16.47
CA GLY A 45 -5.56 -11.16 15.05
C GLY A 45 -4.74 -10.21 14.17
N ASP A 46 -5.40 -9.33 13.45
CA ASP A 46 -4.81 -8.33 12.56
C ASP A 46 -4.81 -6.89 13.14
N GLU A 47 -5.14 -6.74 14.43
CA GLU A 47 -5.24 -5.45 15.10
C GLU A 47 -4.20 -5.28 16.23
N ILE A 48 -3.76 -4.04 16.40
CA ILE A 48 -2.97 -3.61 17.55
C ILE A 48 -3.95 -3.15 18.64
N GLU A 49 -4.09 -3.95 19.71
CA GLU A 49 -4.98 -3.64 20.83
C GLU A 49 -4.50 -2.46 21.66
N GLY A 50 -3.18 -2.32 21.79
CA GLY A 50 -2.65 -1.20 22.56
C GLY A 50 -1.13 -1.22 22.74
N VAL A 51 -0.65 -0.09 23.28
CA VAL A 51 0.74 0.08 23.72
C VAL A 51 0.73 0.40 25.21
N TYR A 52 1.46 -0.38 26.00
CA TYR A 52 1.40 -0.37 27.47
C TYR A 52 2.78 -0.15 28.09
N ASP A 53 2.80 0.44 29.28
CA ASP A 53 4.01 0.60 30.10
C ASP A 53 4.40 -0.72 30.79
N GLU A 54 3.41 -1.53 31.20
CA GLU A 54 3.57 -2.81 31.84
C GLU A 54 2.96 -3.92 30.98
N LYS A 55 3.41 -5.16 31.20
CA LYS A 55 2.87 -6.31 30.47
C LYS A 55 1.37 -6.44 30.69
N PRO A 56 0.53 -6.33 29.64
CA PRO A 56 -0.91 -6.22 29.81
C PRO A 56 -1.60 -7.54 30.20
N GLY A 57 -0.95 -8.67 29.98
CA GLY A 57 -1.52 -10.00 30.29
C GLY A 57 -0.68 -11.13 29.71
N PRO A 58 -1.22 -12.36 29.72
CA PRO A 58 -0.62 -13.50 29.04
C PRO A 58 -0.77 -13.37 27.53
N ALA A 59 0.10 -14.04 26.78
CA ALA A 59 0.04 -14.13 25.33
C ALA A 59 0.54 -15.49 24.85
N ALA A 60 0.04 -15.93 23.67
CA ALA A 60 0.50 -17.16 23.03
C ALA A 60 1.97 -17.03 22.59
N GLU A 61 2.37 -15.86 22.13
CA GLU A 61 3.75 -15.56 21.74
C GLU A 61 4.23 -14.24 22.36
N VAL A 62 5.50 -14.20 22.78
CA VAL A 62 6.17 -12.98 23.27
C VAL A 62 7.49 -12.83 22.54
N LYS A 63 7.71 -11.68 21.89
CA LYS A 63 8.96 -11.35 21.21
C LYS A 63 9.60 -10.11 21.83
N GLU A 64 10.89 -10.18 22.10
CA GLU A 64 11.69 -9.00 22.40
C GLU A 64 12.30 -8.47 21.08
N VAL A 65 12.16 -7.17 20.86
CA VAL A 65 12.64 -6.47 19.67
C VAL A 65 13.33 -5.17 20.06
N GLU A 66 14.24 -4.69 19.24
CA GLU A 66 14.91 -3.42 19.54
C GLU A 66 13.95 -2.23 19.35
N LEU A 67 13.14 -2.26 18.30
CA LEU A 67 12.27 -1.16 17.93
C LEU A 67 11.01 -1.67 17.20
N VAL A 68 9.87 -1.15 17.60
CA VAL A 68 8.59 -1.29 16.90
C VAL A 68 8.23 0.05 16.28
N THR A 69 7.93 0.07 14.99
CA THR A 69 7.44 1.25 14.27
C THR A 69 6.13 0.95 13.57
N PRO A 70 5.31 1.95 13.25
CA PRO A 70 4.28 1.77 12.23
C PRO A 70 4.92 1.32 10.92
N GLY A 71 4.21 0.54 10.13
CA GLY A 71 4.67 0.15 8.80
C GLY A 71 4.98 1.38 7.95
N LEU A 72 6.05 1.31 7.16
CA LEU A 72 6.43 2.39 6.27
C LEU A 72 5.42 2.55 5.14
N ILE A 73 5.31 3.77 4.61
CA ILE A 73 4.43 4.12 3.50
C ILE A 73 5.28 4.72 2.39
N ASP A 74 5.26 4.09 1.22
CA ASP A 74 5.88 4.65 0.01
C ASP A 74 4.78 5.17 -0.93
N LEU A 75 4.82 6.48 -1.20
CA LEU A 75 3.79 7.16 -2.00
C LEU A 75 4.12 7.26 -3.49
N HIS A 76 5.24 6.69 -3.95
CA HIS A 76 5.62 6.72 -5.34
C HIS A 76 6.43 5.49 -5.73
N VAL A 77 5.73 4.45 -6.13
CA VAL A 77 6.35 3.22 -6.64
C VAL A 77 5.80 2.85 -8.01
N HIS A 78 6.53 2.00 -8.69
CA HIS A 78 6.13 1.29 -9.90
C HIS A 78 6.50 -0.18 -9.72
N LEU A 79 5.54 -1.00 -9.30
CA LEU A 79 5.79 -2.41 -8.98
C LEU A 79 6.26 -3.25 -10.18
N VAL A 80 6.02 -2.77 -11.39
CA VAL A 80 6.52 -3.39 -12.63
C VAL A 80 7.99 -3.07 -12.90
N TRP A 81 8.63 -2.18 -12.14
CA TRP A 81 10.05 -1.83 -12.26
C TRP A 81 10.91 -2.58 -11.24
N ASP A 82 12.14 -2.86 -11.67
CA ASP A 82 13.11 -3.66 -10.90
C ASP A 82 14.23 -2.81 -10.25
N GLY A 83 14.16 -1.49 -10.38
CA GLY A 83 15.19 -0.59 -9.82
C GLY A 83 16.55 -0.69 -10.52
N THR A 84 16.65 -1.35 -11.68
CA THR A 84 17.87 -1.41 -12.48
C THR A 84 18.18 -0.10 -13.19
N GLY A 85 19.33 -0.02 -13.84
CA GLY A 85 19.75 1.18 -14.57
C GLY A 85 18.93 1.48 -15.82
N ASP A 86 18.23 0.49 -16.40
CA ASP A 86 17.34 0.64 -17.54
C ASP A 86 16.06 -0.19 -17.37
N PRO A 87 15.15 0.24 -16.48
CA PRO A 87 13.92 -0.50 -16.21
C PRO A 87 12.95 -0.49 -17.40
N VAL A 88 13.02 0.50 -18.29
CA VAL A 88 12.16 0.56 -19.48
C VAL A 88 12.54 -0.53 -20.49
N GLU A 89 13.83 -0.74 -20.71
CA GLU A 89 14.27 -1.81 -21.60
C GLU A 89 13.92 -3.19 -21.04
N THR A 90 14.07 -3.38 -19.72
CA THR A 90 13.60 -4.60 -19.05
C THR A 90 12.12 -4.83 -19.29
N LEU A 91 11.30 -3.79 -19.09
CA LEU A 91 9.85 -3.84 -19.28
C LEU A 91 9.47 -4.21 -20.72
N ARG A 92 10.17 -3.64 -21.72
CA ARG A 92 9.91 -3.92 -23.15
C ARG A 92 10.22 -5.36 -23.56
N ARG A 93 11.17 -6.02 -22.89
CA ARG A 93 11.55 -7.40 -23.18
C ARG A 93 10.63 -8.43 -22.54
N GLN A 94 9.91 -8.06 -21.50
CA GLN A 94 9.04 -8.93 -20.74
C GLN A 94 7.64 -9.00 -21.35
N SER A 95 7.06 -10.18 -21.36
CA SER A 95 5.63 -10.37 -21.59
C SER A 95 4.82 -9.81 -20.43
N GLU A 96 3.53 -9.56 -20.63
CA GLU A 96 2.61 -9.09 -19.57
C GLU A 96 2.59 -10.05 -18.36
N GLN A 97 2.68 -11.37 -18.63
CA GLN A 97 2.74 -12.39 -17.58
C GLN A 97 4.01 -12.28 -16.75
N GLU A 98 5.16 -12.09 -17.40
CA GLU A 98 6.45 -11.91 -16.71
C GLU A 98 6.46 -10.63 -15.89
N GLN A 99 5.95 -9.53 -16.42
CA GLN A 99 5.78 -8.27 -15.69
C GLN A 99 4.86 -8.43 -14.47
N THR A 100 3.78 -9.21 -14.60
CA THR A 100 2.87 -9.49 -13.49
C THR A 100 3.56 -10.30 -12.40
N ILE A 101 4.30 -11.35 -12.77
CA ILE A 101 5.06 -12.18 -11.80
C ILE A 101 6.11 -11.32 -11.10
N HIS A 102 6.81 -10.45 -11.86
CA HIS A 102 7.78 -9.53 -11.32
C HIS A 102 7.12 -8.55 -10.31
N ALA A 103 6.00 -7.95 -10.66
CA ALA A 103 5.27 -7.02 -9.77
C ALA A 103 4.81 -7.69 -8.46
N VAL A 104 4.45 -8.99 -8.50
CA VAL A 104 4.15 -9.77 -7.29
C VAL A 104 5.40 -9.94 -6.43
N ALA A 105 6.56 -10.23 -7.04
CA ALA A 105 7.82 -10.33 -6.30
C ALA A 105 8.20 -8.99 -5.65
N MET A 106 8.08 -7.89 -6.38
CA MET A 106 8.34 -6.54 -5.84
C MET A 106 7.38 -6.17 -4.70
N ALA A 107 6.10 -6.52 -4.82
CA ALA A 107 5.13 -6.30 -3.74
C ALA A 107 5.53 -7.04 -2.46
N ARG A 108 6.04 -8.26 -2.57
CA ARG A 108 6.56 -9.02 -1.44
C ARG A 108 7.81 -8.37 -0.83
N GLU A 109 8.76 -7.95 -1.65
CA GLU A 109 9.99 -7.27 -1.19
C GLU A 109 9.67 -5.97 -0.43
N GLN A 110 8.64 -5.22 -0.84
CA GLN A 110 8.17 -4.04 -0.11
C GLN A 110 7.81 -4.38 1.34
N VAL A 111 6.99 -5.42 1.55
CA VAL A 111 6.59 -5.85 2.90
C VAL A 111 7.77 -6.39 3.69
N GLU A 112 8.63 -7.21 3.08
CA GLU A 112 9.83 -7.75 3.73
C GLU A 112 10.81 -6.62 4.13
N GLY A 113 10.82 -5.50 3.38
CA GLY A 113 11.54 -4.27 3.71
C GLY A 113 10.84 -3.36 4.73
N GLY A 114 9.66 -3.75 5.24
CA GLY A 114 8.89 -2.98 6.23
C GLY A 114 7.93 -1.94 5.62
N VAL A 115 7.78 -1.89 4.29
CA VAL A 115 6.82 -1.01 3.62
C VAL A 115 5.46 -1.72 3.53
N THR A 116 4.52 -1.30 4.36
CA THR A 116 3.19 -1.94 4.48
C THR A 116 2.09 -1.28 3.65
N THR A 117 2.38 -0.12 3.09
CA THR A 117 1.45 0.60 2.19
C THR A 117 2.23 1.26 1.07
N VAL A 118 1.78 1.08 -0.16
CA VAL A 118 2.37 1.73 -1.33
C VAL A 118 1.31 2.42 -2.18
N ARG A 119 1.72 3.49 -2.86
CA ARG A 119 0.96 4.10 -3.94
C ARG A 119 1.70 3.86 -5.25
N ASP A 120 1.19 2.92 -6.05
CA ASP A 120 1.69 2.65 -7.40
C ASP A 120 1.07 3.64 -8.38
N ILE A 121 1.90 4.46 -8.99
CA ILE A 121 1.47 5.58 -9.83
C ILE A 121 1.89 5.43 -11.30
N GLY A 122 1.87 4.22 -11.79
CA GLY A 122 2.04 3.89 -13.21
C GLY A 122 2.46 2.46 -13.40
N SER A 123 1.71 1.73 -14.21
CA SER A 123 2.07 0.38 -14.63
C SER A 123 1.56 0.11 -16.05
N THR A 124 2.22 -0.81 -16.72
CA THR A 124 1.73 -1.35 -17.99
C THR A 124 0.40 -2.07 -17.75
N HIS A 125 -0.51 -1.93 -18.68
CA HIS A 125 -1.81 -2.58 -18.62
C HIS A 125 -2.54 -2.30 -17.28
N ASP A 126 -3.13 -3.33 -16.69
CA ASP A 126 -3.83 -3.26 -15.40
C ASP A 126 -3.08 -4.03 -14.30
N ILE A 127 -1.77 -4.27 -14.49
CA ILE A 127 -0.96 -5.14 -13.63
C ILE A 127 -1.01 -4.67 -12.17
N ALA A 128 -0.71 -3.40 -11.90
CA ALA A 128 -0.72 -2.88 -10.52
C ALA A 128 -2.10 -2.98 -9.86
N ILE A 129 -3.19 -2.81 -10.63
CA ILE A 129 -4.57 -2.98 -10.13
C ILE A 129 -4.81 -4.45 -9.77
N SER A 130 -4.40 -5.38 -10.64
CA SER A 130 -4.55 -6.82 -10.41
C SER A 130 -3.75 -7.29 -9.19
N VAL A 131 -2.51 -6.80 -9.04
CA VAL A 131 -1.65 -7.10 -7.87
C VAL A 131 -2.24 -6.50 -6.59
N ALA A 132 -2.79 -5.28 -6.66
CA ALA A 132 -3.47 -4.64 -5.53
C ALA A 132 -4.68 -5.46 -5.05
N ASP A 133 -5.47 -5.97 -5.99
CA ASP A 133 -6.62 -6.81 -5.68
C ASP A 133 -6.21 -8.17 -5.11
N ALA A 134 -5.16 -8.80 -5.65
CA ALA A 134 -4.62 -10.06 -5.14
C ALA A 134 -4.06 -9.89 -3.72
N SER A 135 -3.31 -8.82 -3.45
CA SER A 135 -2.83 -8.50 -2.10
C SER A 135 -3.99 -8.28 -1.11
N ARG A 136 -5.01 -7.53 -1.51
CA ARG A 136 -6.19 -7.26 -0.67
C ARG A 136 -7.00 -8.52 -0.34
N ARG A 137 -7.06 -9.51 -1.24
CA ARG A 137 -7.71 -10.81 -0.99
C ARG A 137 -6.84 -11.78 -0.21
N GLY A 138 -5.55 -11.48 -0.01
CA GLY A 138 -4.60 -12.40 0.61
C GLY A 138 -4.11 -13.53 -0.31
N ASP A 139 -4.34 -13.41 -1.63
CA ASP A 139 -3.84 -14.39 -2.62
C ASP A 139 -2.31 -14.34 -2.74
N ILE A 140 -1.73 -13.20 -2.42
CA ILE A 140 -0.27 -12.96 -2.40
C ILE A 140 0.14 -12.22 -1.13
N THR A 141 1.39 -12.38 -0.72
CA THR A 141 2.02 -11.53 0.29
C THR A 141 2.40 -10.19 -0.36
N GLY A 142 1.86 -9.11 0.15
CA GLY A 142 2.13 -7.76 -0.37
C GLY A 142 1.57 -6.67 0.54
N PRO A 143 1.96 -5.40 0.32
CA PRO A 143 1.46 -4.26 1.08
C PRO A 143 0.02 -3.92 0.68
N ARG A 144 -0.59 -2.98 1.40
CA ARG A 144 -1.79 -2.29 0.91
C ARG A 144 -1.41 -1.41 -0.28
N ILE A 145 -1.94 -1.72 -1.47
CA ILE A 145 -1.57 -1.05 -2.72
C ILE A 145 -2.69 -0.14 -3.18
N TYR A 146 -2.37 1.14 -3.38
CA TYR A 146 -3.23 2.12 -4.04
C TYR A 146 -2.71 2.31 -5.46
N ALA A 147 -3.28 1.56 -6.42
CA ALA A 147 -2.83 1.56 -7.81
C ALA A 147 -3.58 2.60 -8.65
N SER A 148 -2.85 3.28 -9.53
CA SER A 148 -3.41 4.17 -10.57
C SER A 148 -3.73 3.45 -11.87
N GLY A 149 -3.13 2.27 -12.11
CA GLY A 149 -3.06 1.67 -13.43
C GLY A 149 -2.16 2.47 -14.35
N GLN A 150 -2.57 2.67 -15.60
CA GLN A 150 -1.83 3.44 -16.58
C GLN A 150 -1.84 4.94 -16.23
N THR A 151 -0.73 5.62 -16.52
CA THR A 151 -0.63 7.09 -16.40
C THR A 151 -1.41 7.75 -17.55
N ILE A 152 -2.18 8.80 -17.28
CA ILE A 152 -2.83 9.62 -18.32
C ILE A 152 -1.81 10.63 -18.82
N ILE A 153 -1.55 10.62 -20.12
CA ILE A 153 -0.57 11.45 -20.81
C ILE A 153 -1.17 12.07 -22.07
N ILE A 154 -0.56 13.10 -22.62
CA ILE A 154 -0.83 13.53 -23.99
C ILE A 154 -0.16 12.57 -24.99
N SER A 155 -0.57 12.59 -26.25
CA SER A 155 0.10 11.84 -27.30
C SER A 155 1.58 12.17 -27.37
N GLY A 156 2.44 11.14 -27.23
CA GLY A 156 3.90 11.29 -27.15
C GLY A 156 4.42 11.95 -25.88
N GLY A 157 3.60 12.11 -24.84
CA GLY A 157 3.98 12.68 -23.54
C GLY A 157 4.85 11.77 -22.68
N HIS A 158 5.13 12.20 -21.45
CA HIS A 158 5.96 11.49 -20.48
C HIS A 158 5.41 10.12 -20.10
N ASP A 159 6.26 9.13 -19.96
CA ASP A 159 5.95 7.73 -19.66
C ASP A 159 5.19 6.98 -20.76
N PRO A 160 5.58 7.09 -22.06
CA PRO A 160 4.82 6.51 -23.17
C PRO A 160 4.71 5.00 -23.15
N PHE A 161 5.57 4.30 -22.39
CA PHE A 161 5.61 2.83 -22.28
C PHE A 161 4.47 2.23 -21.44
N TRP A 162 3.81 3.03 -20.60
CA TRP A 162 2.59 2.66 -19.87
C TRP A 162 1.51 3.76 -19.90
N GLY A 163 1.72 4.78 -20.70
CA GLY A 163 0.80 5.91 -20.82
C GLY A 163 -0.50 5.53 -21.52
N MET A 164 -1.58 6.13 -21.09
CA MET A 164 -2.86 6.17 -21.79
C MET A 164 -3.00 7.54 -22.47
N GLU A 165 -2.67 7.59 -23.76
CA GLU A 165 -2.74 8.83 -24.52
C GLU A 165 -4.14 9.41 -24.55
N SER A 166 -4.26 10.68 -24.21
CA SER A 166 -5.54 11.36 -23.97
C SER A 166 -5.42 12.84 -24.29
N ASP A 167 -5.77 13.21 -25.51
CA ASP A 167 -5.70 14.59 -26.00
C ASP A 167 -7.06 15.27 -25.85
N GLY A 168 -7.07 16.37 -25.13
CA GLY A 168 -8.26 17.18 -24.86
C GLY A 168 -9.08 16.70 -23.64
N VAL A 169 -9.84 17.61 -23.10
CA VAL A 169 -10.59 17.46 -21.83
C VAL A 169 -11.49 16.21 -21.81
N ASP A 170 -12.19 15.94 -22.92
CA ASP A 170 -13.12 14.80 -22.95
C ASP A 170 -12.39 13.46 -23.01
N ALA A 171 -11.22 13.40 -23.67
CA ALA A 171 -10.37 12.21 -23.69
C ALA A 171 -9.79 11.93 -22.31
N VAL A 172 -9.26 12.95 -21.62
CA VAL A 172 -8.76 12.83 -20.24
C VAL A 172 -9.86 12.35 -19.30
N ARG A 173 -11.05 12.96 -19.34
CA ARG A 173 -12.21 12.53 -18.55
C ARG A 173 -12.61 11.08 -18.81
N SER A 174 -12.59 10.67 -20.09
CA SER A 174 -12.86 9.28 -20.48
C SER A 174 -11.84 8.33 -19.88
N SER A 175 -10.56 8.69 -19.94
CA SER A 175 -9.46 7.89 -19.40
C SER A 175 -9.52 7.77 -17.88
N VAL A 176 -9.82 8.85 -17.17
CA VAL A 176 -10.08 8.80 -15.70
C VAL A 176 -11.20 7.80 -15.36
N ARG A 177 -12.32 7.86 -16.10
CA ARG A 177 -13.44 6.92 -15.87
C ARG A 177 -13.03 5.48 -16.15
N LYS A 178 -12.30 5.23 -17.24
CA LYS A 178 -11.78 3.90 -17.58
C LYS A 178 -10.89 3.33 -16.47
N GLN A 179 -9.94 4.12 -15.97
CA GLN A 179 -9.07 3.67 -14.88
C GLN A 179 -9.86 3.37 -13.60
N ARG A 180 -10.78 4.25 -13.24
CA ARG A 180 -11.67 4.02 -12.09
C ARG A 180 -12.49 2.74 -12.24
N ASP A 181 -13.07 2.53 -13.41
CA ASP A 181 -13.94 1.36 -13.68
C ASP A 181 -13.15 0.04 -13.65
N LYS A 182 -11.84 0.10 -13.95
CA LYS A 182 -10.89 -1.01 -13.78
C LYS A 182 -10.49 -1.27 -12.32
N GLY A 183 -10.79 -0.35 -11.40
CA GLY A 183 -10.48 -0.49 -9.98
C GLY A 183 -9.35 0.42 -9.47
N ALA A 184 -8.86 1.37 -10.27
CA ALA A 184 -7.87 2.33 -9.82
C ALA A 184 -8.37 3.11 -8.60
N ARG A 185 -7.51 3.24 -7.58
CA ARG A 185 -7.79 3.97 -6.33
C ARG A 185 -7.21 5.37 -6.32
N VAL A 186 -6.30 5.66 -7.22
CA VAL A 186 -5.71 6.96 -7.48
C VAL A 186 -5.65 7.16 -8.99
N ILE A 187 -5.51 8.39 -9.43
CA ILE A 187 -5.27 8.71 -10.82
C ILE A 187 -3.91 9.39 -10.92
N LYS A 188 -3.07 8.89 -11.82
CA LYS A 188 -1.80 9.53 -12.18
C LYS A 188 -1.98 10.24 -13.52
N ILE A 189 -1.58 11.49 -13.55
CA ILE A 189 -1.45 12.27 -14.79
C ILE A 189 -0.01 12.78 -14.90
N SER A 190 0.54 12.81 -16.10
CA SER A 190 1.79 13.49 -16.42
C SER A 190 1.46 14.84 -17.02
N ALA A 191 1.58 15.89 -16.21
CA ALA A 191 1.25 17.25 -16.63
C ALA A 191 2.43 17.99 -17.29
N THR A 192 3.63 17.43 -17.10
CA THR A 192 4.89 17.94 -17.71
C THR A 192 5.75 16.77 -18.13
N GLY A 193 6.74 17.03 -18.97
CA GLY A 193 7.82 16.08 -19.24
C GLY A 193 8.53 15.63 -17.97
N GLY A 194 9.24 14.53 -18.00
CA GLY A 194 9.91 13.91 -16.87
C GLY A 194 11.43 13.96 -16.93
N VAL A 195 12.05 13.90 -15.75
CA VAL A 195 13.53 13.87 -15.64
C VAL A 195 14.11 12.60 -16.27
N TYR A 196 13.41 11.47 -16.12
CA TYR A 196 13.84 10.18 -16.68
C TYR A 196 13.91 10.20 -18.21
N GLY A 197 13.01 10.93 -18.86
CA GLY A 197 12.94 11.05 -20.32
C GLY A 197 13.97 12.00 -20.95
N GLN A 198 14.78 12.70 -20.16
CA GLN A 198 15.80 13.62 -20.70
C GLN A 198 16.76 12.94 -21.70
N ALA A 199 17.10 11.67 -21.46
CA ALA A 199 17.97 10.91 -22.35
C ALA A 199 17.36 10.67 -23.75
N VAL A 200 16.03 10.77 -23.87
CA VAL A 200 15.27 10.62 -25.13
C VAL A 200 14.68 11.94 -25.64
N GLY A 201 15.10 13.06 -25.05
CA GLY A 201 14.73 14.41 -25.52
C GLY A 201 13.52 15.03 -24.82
N GLU A 202 13.02 14.43 -23.72
CA GLU A 202 11.98 15.08 -22.92
C GLU A 202 12.53 16.31 -22.18
N ASP A 203 11.75 17.37 -22.11
CA ASP A 203 12.03 18.56 -21.29
C ASP A 203 11.11 18.53 -20.03
N PRO A 204 11.68 18.33 -18.82
CA PRO A 204 10.90 18.33 -17.60
C PRO A 204 10.14 19.63 -17.33
N GLY A 205 10.55 20.72 -17.95
CA GLY A 205 9.89 22.02 -17.84
C GLY A 205 8.76 22.22 -18.86
N MET A 206 8.62 21.35 -19.85
CA MET A 206 7.59 21.46 -20.87
C MET A 206 6.23 21.05 -20.30
N SER A 207 5.24 21.93 -20.41
CA SER A 207 3.85 21.60 -20.08
C SER A 207 3.28 20.67 -21.13
N GLU A 208 2.73 19.55 -20.70
CA GLU A 208 2.11 18.55 -21.59
C GLU A 208 0.58 18.65 -21.54
N LEU A 209 -0.02 18.70 -20.37
CA LEU A 209 -1.46 18.89 -20.21
C LEU A 209 -1.79 20.36 -19.95
N SER A 210 -2.84 20.85 -20.57
CA SER A 210 -3.39 22.17 -20.28
C SER A 210 -4.06 22.18 -18.89
N ARG A 211 -4.29 23.40 -18.38
CA ARG A 211 -5.01 23.57 -17.12
C ARG A 211 -6.42 22.99 -17.17
N GLU A 212 -7.10 23.13 -18.30
CA GLU A 212 -8.46 22.65 -18.51
C GLU A 212 -8.54 21.11 -18.52
N GLU A 213 -7.47 20.44 -18.94
CA GLU A 213 -7.35 18.98 -18.94
C GLU A 213 -7.07 18.42 -17.54
N VAL A 214 -6.43 19.21 -16.66
CA VAL A 214 -6.08 18.80 -15.27
C VAL A 214 -7.23 19.06 -14.28
N ILE A 215 -8.17 19.97 -14.60
CA ILE A 215 -9.32 20.33 -13.74
C ILE A 215 -10.57 19.52 -14.08
#